data_ee94833d2745f3f953690fe39811436c
#
_entry.id   ee94833d2745f3f953690fe39811436c
#
_cell.length_a   1.000
_cell.length_b   1.000
_cell.length_c   1.000
_cell.angle_alpha   90.00
_cell.angle_beta   90.00
_cell.angle_gamma   90.00
#
_symmetry.space_group_name_H-M   'P 1'
#
loop_
_entity.id
_entity.type
_entity.pdbx_description
1 polymer ?
#
loop_
_entity_poly.entity_id
_entity_poly.type
_entity_poly.pdbx_seq_one_letter_code
_entity_poly.pdbx_strand_id
1 'polypeptide(L)'
;GELDHPESPVVSLKNASHIVKELYWKGDDLCGKVELLNTPSGNIVKEIIKAGHTIGISSRGTGSVNQTNEGHLEVQPDFELVCWDFVSNPSTHGAFMNPVALQEGKVKLSKFHNLDSIINDILRA
;
A
#
# COMPACT_ATOMS: atom_id res chain seq x y z
N GLY A 1 -7.28 1.99 -3.27
CA GLY A 1 -6.85 0.76 -2.63
C GLY A 1 -7.85 0.20 -1.65
N GLU A 2 -7.59 -0.99 -1.20
CA GLU A 2 -8.46 -1.73 -0.29
C GLU A 2 -7.82 -1.88 1.09
N LEU A 3 -8.61 -2.23 2.06
CA LEU A 3 -8.14 -2.67 3.37
C LEU A 3 -7.89 -4.18 3.30
N ASP A 4 -6.66 -4.58 3.60
CA ASP A 4 -6.10 -5.91 3.39
C ASP A 4 -5.94 -6.29 1.90
N HIS A 5 -5.02 -7.20 1.62
CA HIS A 5 -4.85 -7.75 0.28
C HIS A 5 -5.93 -8.80 -0.01
N PRO A 6 -6.74 -8.61 -1.06
CA PRO A 6 -7.64 -9.66 -1.53
C PRO A 6 -6.87 -10.70 -2.33
N GLU A 7 -7.51 -11.82 -2.61
CA GLU A 7 -6.94 -12.86 -3.47
C GLU A 7 -6.96 -12.49 -4.96
N SER A 8 -7.85 -11.57 -5.34
CA SER A 8 -7.98 -11.11 -6.73
C SER A 8 -7.05 -9.94 -7.02
N PRO A 9 -6.45 -9.85 -8.23
CA PRO A 9 -5.72 -8.67 -8.64
C PRO A 9 -6.64 -7.46 -8.92
N VAL A 10 -7.92 -7.69 -9.14
CA VAL A 10 -8.89 -6.62 -9.45
C VAL A 10 -9.32 -5.92 -8.17
N VAL A 11 -9.32 -4.58 -8.18
CA VAL A 11 -9.78 -3.80 -7.04
C VAL A 11 -11.28 -3.92 -6.88
N SER A 12 -11.72 -4.30 -5.67
CA SER A 12 -13.13 -4.30 -5.31
C SER A 12 -13.54 -2.92 -4.85
N LEU A 13 -14.40 -2.25 -5.59
CA LEU A 13 -14.93 -0.94 -5.19
C LEU A 13 -15.71 -1.02 -3.88
N LYS A 14 -16.32 -2.15 -3.61
CA LYS A 14 -17.07 -2.40 -2.38
C LYS A 14 -16.17 -2.34 -1.13
N ASN A 15 -14.91 -2.71 -1.27
CA ASN A 15 -13.94 -2.74 -0.17
C ASN A 15 -12.94 -1.56 -0.21
N ALA A 16 -13.17 -0.59 -1.08
CA ALA A 16 -12.29 0.56 -1.20
C ALA A 16 -12.20 1.34 0.11
N SER A 17 -10.97 1.63 0.55
CA SER A 17 -10.71 2.34 1.81
C SER A 17 -10.04 3.69 1.61
N HIS A 18 -9.36 3.89 0.48
CA HIS A 18 -8.57 5.09 0.25
C HIS A 18 -8.30 5.33 -1.22
N ILE A 19 -7.91 6.56 -1.53
CA ILE A 19 -7.46 6.97 -2.86
C ILE A 19 -6.02 7.49 -2.73
N VAL A 20 -5.15 7.06 -3.63
CA VAL A 20 -3.81 7.62 -3.76
C VAL A 20 -3.92 8.94 -4.51
N LYS A 21 -3.56 10.03 -3.86
CA LYS A 21 -3.67 11.39 -4.42
C LYS A 21 -2.38 11.84 -5.10
N GLU A 22 -1.23 11.40 -4.59
CA GLU A 22 0.07 11.74 -5.14
C GLU A 22 1.01 10.56 -5.01
N LEU A 23 1.87 10.37 -6.01
CA LEU A 23 3.03 9.51 -5.95
C LEU A 23 4.22 10.31 -6.49
N TYR A 24 5.35 10.25 -5.80
CA TYR A 24 6.57 10.95 -6.21
C TYR A 24 7.80 10.23 -5.69
N TRP A 25 8.91 10.46 -6.36
CA TRP A 25 10.20 9.91 -5.94
C TRP A 25 10.92 10.91 -5.04
N LYS A 26 11.53 10.40 -3.98
CA LYS A 26 12.41 11.14 -3.11
C LYS A 26 13.71 10.34 -2.98
N GLY A 27 14.70 10.64 -3.84
CA GLY A 27 15.85 9.77 -3.99
C GLY A 27 15.41 8.41 -4.56
N ASP A 28 15.77 7.33 -3.88
CA ASP A 28 15.39 5.98 -4.27
C ASP A 28 14.06 5.53 -3.64
N ASP A 29 13.44 6.39 -2.84
CA ASP A 29 12.19 6.08 -2.17
C ASP A 29 10.99 6.55 -2.98
N LEU A 30 10.01 5.67 -3.14
CA LEU A 30 8.71 6.05 -3.67
C LEU A 30 7.83 6.51 -2.51
N CYS A 31 7.39 7.75 -2.60
CA CYS A 31 6.56 8.39 -1.59
C CYS A 31 5.16 8.65 -2.12
N GLY A 32 4.19 8.72 -1.24
CA GLY A 32 2.84 9.01 -1.66
C GLY A 32 1.98 9.63 -0.58
N LYS A 33 0.91 10.25 -1.03
CA LYS A 33 -0.16 10.75 -0.15
C LYS A 33 -1.45 10.04 -0.51
N VAL A 34 -2.14 9.55 0.50
CA VAL A 34 -3.43 8.91 0.34
C VAL A 34 -4.48 9.65 1.15
N GLU A 35 -5.69 9.63 0.64
CA GLU A 35 -6.86 10.18 1.32
C GLU A 35 -7.81 9.04 1.67
N LEU A 36 -8.22 8.97 2.94
CA LEU A 36 -9.19 7.98 3.38
C LEU A 36 -10.58 8.33 2.86
N LEU A 37 -11.27 7.31 2.37
CA LEU A 37 -12.64 7.45 1.92
C LEU A 37 -13.60 7.30 3.10
N ASN A 38 -14.77 7.91 2.99
CA ASN A 38 -15.85 7.73 3.96
C ASN A 38 -16.67 6.48 3.59
N THR A 39 -16.00 5.34 3.57
CA THR A 39 -16.55 4.02 3.29
C THR A 39 -16.43 3.15 4.54
N PRO A 40 -17.11 2.00 4.62
CA PRO A 40 -16.93 1.11 5.77
C PRO A 40 -15.45 0.76 6.02
N SER A 41 -14.70 0.38 4.99
CA SER A 41 -13.28 0.07 5.12
C SER A 41 -12.43 1.29 5.47
N GLY A 42 -12.71 2.44 4.87
CA GLY A 42 -12.02 3.69 5.18
C GLY A 42 -12.27 4.15 6.61
N ASN A 43 -13.47 3.96 7.12
CA ASN A 43 -13.82 4.29 8.50
C ASN A 43 -13.11 3.38 9.51
N ILE A 44 -12.93 2.11 9.19
CA ILE A 44 -12.14 1.18 10.02
C ILE A 44 -10.70 1.70 10.16
N VAL A 45 -10.07 2.07 9.06
CA VAL A 45 -8.71 2.62 9.07
C VAL A 45 -8.65 3.90 9.90
N LYS A 46 -9.64 4.77 9.75
CA LYS A 46 -9.73 6.03 10.49
C LYS A 46 -9.76 5.78 12.00
N GLU A 47 -10.55 4.82 12.46
CA GLU A 47 -10.65 4.47 13.88
C GLU A 47 -9.35 3.86 14.42
N ILE A 48 -8.68 3.02 13.62
CA ILE A 48 -7.38 2.45 13.99
C ILE A 48 -6.35 3.55 14.23
N ILE A 49 -6.30 4.54 13.34
CA ILE A 49 -5.38 5.68 13.45
C ILE A 49 -5.73 6.56 14.65
N LYS A 50 -7.01 6.84 14.88
CA LYS A 50 -7.47 7.61 16.04
C LYS A 50 -7.13 6.94 17.36
N ALA A 51 -7.07 5.61 17.39
CA ALA A 51 -6.68 4.84 18.57
C ALA A 51 -5.16 4.86 18.81
N GLY A 52 -4.37 5.52 17.95
CA GLY A 52 -2.93 5.65 18.10
C GLY A 52 -2.13 4.51 17.49
N HIS A 53 -2.76 3.64 16.71
CA HIS A 53 -2.06 2.55 16.02
C HIS A 53 -1.58 2.98 14.65
N THR A 54 -0.48 2.36 14.19
CA THR A 54 0.03 2.54 12.85
C THR A 54 -0.57 1.50 11.91
N ILE A 55 -0.69 1.85 10.65
CA ILE A 55 -1.14 0.95 9.60
C ILE A 55 -0.08 0.92 8.49
N GLY A 56 0.17 -0.26 7.95
CA GLY A 56 1.11 -0.43 6.85
C GLY A 56 0.45 -0.26 5.50
N ILE A 57 1.27 -0.16 4.48
CA ILE A 57 0.81 -0.11 3.10
C ILE A 57 1.68 -1.02 2.25
N SER A 58 1.06 -1.71 1.32
CA SER A 58 1.74 -2.67 0.45
C SER A 58 1.17 -2.61 -0.95
N SER A 59 2.05 -2.74 -1.94
CA SER A 59 1.65 -2.74 -3.35
C SER A 59 1.00 -4.06 -3.74
N ARG A 60 0.11 -4.00 -4.70
CA ARG A 60 -0.50 -5.15 -5.35
C ARG A 60 -0.41 -4.98 -6.85
N GLY A 61 0.03 -6.02 -7.53
CA GLY A 61 0.18 -6.00 -8.97
C GLY A 61 0.22 -7.39 -9.56
N THR A 62 0.38 -7.45 -10.86
CA THR A 62 0.47 -8.70 -11.62
C THR A 62 1.75 -8.72 -12.44
N GLY A 63 2.27 -9.91 -12.68
CA GLY A 63 3.49 -10.09 -13.46
C GLY A 63 4.09 -11.47 -13.24
N SER A 64 5.09 -11.79 -14.04
CA SER A 64 5.85 -13.03 -13.86
C SER A 64 7.02 -12.83 -12.91
N VAL A 65 7.47 -13.92 -12.31
CA VAL A 65 8.64 -13.94 -11.44
C VAL A 65 9.58 -15.05 -11.86
N ASN A 66 10.88 -14.83 -11.70
CA ASN A 66 11.91 -15.84 -11.93
C ASN A 66 12.66 -16.09 -10.62
N GLN A 67 13.02 -17.35 -10.38
CA GLN A 67 13.85 -17.71 -9.25
C GLN A 67 15.32 -17.43 -9.59
N THR A 68 16.00 -16.68 -8.72
CA THR A 68 17.42 -16.44 -8.86
C THR A 68 18.23 -17.60 -8.30
N ASN A 69 19.54 -17.64 -8.61
CA ASN A 69 20.46 -18.66 -8.10
C ASN A 69 20.60 -18.64 -6.58
N GLU A 70 20.26 -17.52 -5.94
CA GLU A 70 20.30 -17.36 -4.50
C GLU A 70 18.99 -17.78 -3.81
N GLY A 71 18.01 -18.27 -4.56
CA GLY A 71 16.72 -18.70 -4.03
C GLY A 71 15.71 -17.56 -3.87
N HIS A 72 16.03 -16.35 -4.33
CA HIS A 72 15.11 -15.24 -4.32
C HIS A 72 14.22 -15.24 -5.57
N LEU A 73 13.02 -14.69 -5.43
CA LEU A 73 12.15 -14.44 -6.57
C LEU A 73 12.40 -13.03 -7.10
N GLU A 74 12.55 -12.91 -8.41
CA GLU A 74 12.75 -11.63 -9.08
C GLU A 74 11.57 -11.30 -9.97
N VAL A 75 10.99 -10.12 -9.75
CA VAL A 75 9.88 -9.60 -10.56
C VAL A 75 10.41 -9.18 -11.93
N GLN A 76 9.72 -9.62 -12.97
CA GLN A 76 10.13 -9.38 -14.35
C GLN A 76 9.57 -8.05 -14.88
N PRO A 77 10.08 -7.56 -16.04
CA PRO A 77 9.65 -6.29 -16.62
C PRO A 77 8.17 -6.21 -17.03
N ASP A 78 7.48 -7.34 -17.11
CA ASP A 78 6.05 -7.40 -17.43
C ASP A 78 5.15 -7.02 -16.23
N PHE A 79 5.74 -6.58 -15.14
CA PHE A 79 5.00 -6.18 -13.94
C PHE A 79 4.09 -4.99 -14.20
N GLU A 80 2.83 -5.10 -13.74
CA GLU A 80 1.85 -4.03 -13.77
C GLU A 80 1.34 -3.77 -12.35
N LEU A 81 1.55 -2.56 -11.86
CA LEU A 81 1.04 -2.13 -10.56
C LEU A 81 -0.47 -1.89 -10.68
N VAL A 82 -1.23 -2.50 -9.76
CA VAL A 82 -2.68 -2.34 -9.69
C VAL A 82 -3.06 -1.27 -8.68
N CYS A 83 -2.59 -1.41 -7.45
CA CYS A 83 -2.96 -0.48 -6.38
C CYS A 83 -2.03 -0.63 -5.17
N TRP A 84 -2.31 0.16 -4.15
CA TRP A 84 -1.69 0.10 -2.83
C TRP A 84 -2.78 -0.19 -1.81
N ASP A 85 -2.61 -1.25 -1.02
CA ASP A 85 -3.57 -1.66 0.00
C ASP A 85 -3.05 -1.35 1.40
N PHE A 86 -3.95 -1.04 2.32
CA PHE A 86 -3.58 -0.97 3.74
C PHE A 86 -3.50 -2.37 4.32
N VAL A 87 -2.44 -2.62 5.07
CA VAL A 87 -2.18 -3.93 5.68
C VAL A 87 -1.66 -3.75 7.11
N SER A 88 -1.89 -4.75 7.95
CA SER A 88 -1.39 -4.71 9.33
C SER A 88 0.11 -4.95 9.41
N ASN A 89 0.63 -5.81 8.55
CA ASN A 89 2.04 -6.21 8.55
C ASN A 89 2.59 -6.13 7.13
N PRO A 90 3.09 -4.95 6.72
CA PRO A 90 3.62 -4.79 5.37
C PRO A 90 4.89 -5.64 5.18
N SER A 91 5.02 -6.23 4.00
CA SER A 91 6.21 -7.02 3.67
C SER A 91 7.46 -6.17 3.50
N THR A 92 7.30 -4.89 3.24
CA THR A 92 8.41 -3.93 3.19
C THR A 92 8.69 -3.39 4.58
N HIS A 93 9.94 -3.49 5.02
CA HIS A 93 10.34 -2.95 6.31
C HIS A 93 10.13 -1.43 6.36
N GLY A 94 9.44 -0.97 7.41
CA GLY A 94 9.20 0.46 7.62
C GLY A 94 8.11 1.08 6.75
N ALA A 95 7.35 0.29 5.99
CA ALA A 95 6.30 0.78 5.11
C ALA A 95 5.00 1.10 5.87
N PHE A 96 5.10 1.99 6.84
CA PHE A 96 3.97 2.45 7.64
C PHE A 96 3.54 3.86 7.26
N MET A 97 2.27 4.13 7.44
CA MET A 97 1.67 5.43 7.12
C MET A 97 1.77 6.36 8.33
N ASN A 98 2.03 7.63 8.04
CA ASN A 98 2.04 8.69 9.05
C ASN A 98 0.86 9.63 8.80
N PRO A 99 0.02 9.92 9.81
CA PRO A 99 -1.05 10.90 9.65
C PRO A 99 -0.45 12.28 9.37
N VAL A 100 -0.95 12.95 8.32
CA VAL A 100 -0.50 14.29 7.96
C VAL A 100 -1.48 15.34 8.48
N ALA A 101 -2.78 15.08 8.35
CA ALA A 101 -3.84 15.99 8.80
C ALA A 101 -5.13 15.22 9.08
N LEU A 102 -5.90 15.74 10.01
CA LEU A 102 -7.26 15.30 10.31
C LEU A 102 -8.17 16.51 10.07
N GLN A 103 -8.90 16.52 8.95
CA GLN A 103 -9.85 17.59 8.62
C GLN A 103 -11.19 17.00 8.22
N GLU A 104 -12.27 17.49 8.83
CA GLU A 104 -13.65 17.15 8.47
C GLU A 104 -13.93 15.65 8.35
N GLY A 105 -13.35 14.86 9.25
CA GLY A 105 -13.50 13.41 9.23
C GLY A 105 -12.65 12.71 8.18
N LYS A 106 -11.81 13.42 7.46
CA LYS A 106 -10.83 12.85 6.52
C LYS A 106 -9.45 12.81 7.13
N VAL A 107 -8.75 11.70 6.91
CA VAL A 107 -7.36 11.53 7.34
C VAL A 107 -6.51 11.42 6.10
N LYS A 108 -5.47 12.25 6.00
CA LYS A 108 -4.47 12.16 4.95
C LYS A 108 -3.25 11.44 5.51
N LEU A 109 -2.77 10.46 4.78
CA LEU A 109 -1.61 9.68 5.16
C LEU A 109 -0.51 9.85 4.12
N SER A 110 0.75 9.79 4.58
CA SER A 110 1.90 9.75 3.69
C SER A 110 2.74 8.51 3.98
N LYS A 111 3.44 8.02 2.96
CA LYS A 111 4.22 6.81 3.02
C LYS A 111 5.55 7.01 2.30
N PHE A 112 6.61 6.39 2.83
CA PHE A 112 7.90 6.25 2.16
C PHE A 112 8.14 4.79 1.82
N HIS A 113 8.56 4.51 0.59
CA HIS A 113 8.70 3.17 0.09
C HIS A 113 9.75 3.16 -1.03
N ASN A 114 10.81 2.36 -0.90
CA ASN A 114 11.80 2.29 -1.97
C ASN A 114 11.41 1.24 -3.02
N LEU A 115 12.04 1.35 -4.20
CA LEU A 115 11.67 0.54 -5.37
C LEU A 115 11.85 -0.96 -5.12
N ASP A 116 12.94 -1.36 -4.48
CA ASP A 116 13.18 -2.78 -4.20
C ASP A 116 12.13 -3.35 -3.26
N SER A 117 11.66 -2.54 -2.34
CA SER A 117 10.58 -2.91 -1.43
C SER A 117 9.26 -3.12 -2.15
N ILE A 118 8.95 -2.31 -3.16
CA ILE A 118 7.76 -2.47 -4.00
C ILE A 118 7.80 -3.85 -4.69
N ILE A 119 8.95 -4.22 -5.24
CA ILE A 119 9.16 -5.49 -5.89
C ILE A 119 8.94 -6.65 -4.90
N ASN A 120 9.50 -6.53 -3.71
CA ASN A 120 9.34 -7.55 -2.67
C ASN A 120 7.89 -7.71 -2.21
N ASP A 121 7.13 -6.62 -2.11
CA ASP A 121 5.73 -6.66 -1.70
C ASP A 121 4.88 -7.48 -2.67
N ILE A 122 5.16 -7.39 -3.97
CA ILE A 122 4.46 -8.14 -4.99
C ILE A 122 4.70 -9.65 -4.82
N LEU A 123 5.92 -10.04 -4.46
CA LEU A 123 6.28 -11.43 -4.28
C LEU A 123 5.63 -12.05 -3.05
N ARG A 124 5.23 -11.24 -2.08
CA ARG A 124 4.66 -11.68 -0.81
C ARG A 124 3.16 -11.46 -0.69
N ALA A 125 2.63 -10.64 -1.57
CA ALA A 125 1.20 -10.42 -1.64
C ALA A 125 0.49 -11.56 -2.36
#